data_409800edf1c6f51d2ae09f1527e6bf8b
#
_entry.id   409800edf1c6f51d2ae09f1527e6bf8b
#
_cell.length_a   1.000
_cell.length_b   1.000
_cell.length_c   1.000
_cell.angle_alpha   90.00
_cell.angle_beta   90.00
_cell.angle_gamma   90.00
#
_symmetry.space_group_name_H-M   'P 1'
#
loop_
_entity.id
_entity.type
_entity.pdbx_description
1 polymer ?
#
loop_
_entity_poly.entity_id
_entity_poly.type
_entity_poly.pdbx_seq_one_letter_code
_entity_poly.pdbx_strand_id
1 'polypeptide(L)'
;MKIAYSHLVSHIKENPSIQEISNRLFQLGHEHEIDGNIFDMEFTPNRGDCLSVNGLLRDLSVFYTCNLKQKIHSGNIDSLLIDFENLSQDICPKISFLKLEIDKIPDTYNGYLNNYFLDLNLNKNNFFTDISNYISYETGQPTHCYDANKIKGKLVFQELDINQEFETLLGKKINLTNKNSVFLQDGKVINLAGVVGGKSTSCSPKTTTVFIECAFFKPEAIIGKSVKYDIHSEASHKFERFVDPECHEMVIRRFINIVNDHANIINMSFFTNEFKRNKVVKIPFNVNKINKII
;
A
#
# COMPACT_ATOMS: atom_id res chain seq x y z
N MET A 1 -5.17 5.24 -12.60
CA MET A 1 -3.97 4.51 -12.10
C MET A 1 -3.17 3.99 -13.29
N LYS A 2 -1.88 4.33 -13.38
CA LYS A 2 -1.03 3.90 -14.50
C LYS A 2 -0.43 2.52 -14.25
N ILE A 3 -0.56 1.63 -15.22
CA ILE A 3 0.00 0.25 -15.19
C ILE A 3 0.84 0.04 -16.45
N ALA A 4 2.11 -0.35 -16.30
CA ALA A 4 2.94 -0.68 -17.44
C ALA A 4 2.56 -2.05 -18.02
N TYR A 5 2.43 -2.13 -19.35
CA TYR A 5 2.16 -3.39 -20.07
C TYR A 5 3.18 -4.48 -19.73
N SER A 6 4.48 -4.11 -19.68
CA SER A 6 5.58 -5.01 -19.31
C SER A 6 5.37 -5.70 -17.97
N HIS A 7 4.77 -4.99 -16.99
CA HIS A 7 4.52 -5.52 -15.66
C HIS A 7 3.36 -6.53 -15.63
N LEU A 8 2.37 -6.39 -16.51
CA LEU A 8 1.31 -7.39 -16.66
C LEU A 8 1.80 -8.60 -17.44
N VAL A 9 2.37 -8.37 -18.65
CA VAL A 9 2.73 -9.45 -19.56
C VAL A 9 3.82 -10.36 -18.99
N SER A 10 4.72 -9.86 -18.15
CA SER A 10 5.75 -10.66 -17.48
C SER A 10 5.18 -11.77 -16.57
N HIS A 11 3.93 -11.66 -16.17
CA HIS A 11 3.20 -12.63 -15.36
C HIS A 11 2.26 -13.53 -16.17
N ILE A 12 2.12 -13.31 -17.49
CA ILE A 12 1.18 -14.03 -18.35
C ILE A 12 1.96 -14.97 -19.28
N LYS A 13 1.65 -16.27 -19.19
CA LYS A 13 2.38 -17.32 -19.95
C LYS A 13 2.23 -17.18 -21.47
N GLU A 14 1.04 -16.80 -21.93
CA GLU A 14 0.67 -16.69 -23.34
C GLU A 14 1.32 -15.49 -24.04
N ASN A 15 1.94 -14.57 -23.29
CA ASN A 15 2.59 -13.35 -23.78
C ASN A 15 1.72 -12.53 -24.77
N PRO A 16 0.48 -12.19 -24.41
CA PRO A 16 -0.43 -11.46 -25.29
C PRO A 16 0.08 -10.05 -25.58
N SER A 17 -0.25 -9.51 -26.75
CA SER A 17 0.02 -8.11 -27.10
C SER A 17 -0.74 -7.14 -26.22
N ILE A 18 -0.31 -5.87 -26.20
CA ILE A 18 -0.99 -4.81 -25.44
C ILE A 18 -2.46 -4.67 -25.86
N GLN A 19 -2.77 -4.81 -27.16
CA GLN A 19 -4.12 -4.71 -27.68
C GLN A 19 -5.00 -5.90 -27.23
N GLU A 20 -4.44 -7.10 -27.14
CA GLU A 20 -5.16 -8.28 -26.64
C GLU A 20 -5.49 -8.11 -25.15
N ILE A 21 -4.53 -7.63 -24.33
CA ILE A 21 -4.78 -7.32 -22.92
C ILE A 21 -5.86 -6.24 -22.79
N SER A 22 -5.77 -5.16 -23.58
CA SER A 22 -6.76 -4.08 -23.60
C SER A 22 -8.17 -4.61 -23.87
N ASN A 23 -8.33 -5.42 -24.91
CA ASN A 23 -9.63 -6.01 -25.26
C ASN A 23 -10.19 -6.87 -24.11
N ARG A 24 -9.34 -7.62 -23.39
CA ARG A 24 -9.76 -8.42 -22.23
C ARG A 24 -10.13 -7.57 -21.04
N LEU A 25 -9.38 -6.48 -20.77
CA LEU A 25 -9.72 -5.53 -19.71
C LEU A 25 -11.08 -4.88 -19.96
N PHE A 26 -11.39 -4.46 -21.19
CA PHE A 26 -12.72 -3.95 -21.54
C PHE A 26 -13.82 -5.01 -21.35
N GLN A 27 -13.58 -6.27 -21.71
CA GLN A 27 -14.53 -7.37 -21.48
C GLN A 27 -14.80 -7.60 -19.98
N LEU A 28 -13.82 -7.31 -19.12
CA LEU A 28 -13.94 -7.37 -17.66
C LEU A 28 -14.59 -6.11 -17.05
N GLY A 29 -14.91 -5.11 -17.87
CA GLY A 29 -15.48 -3.84 -17.42
C GLY A 29 -14.47 -2.86 -16.86
N HIS A 30 -13.18 -3.00 -17.20
CA HIS A 30 -12.13 -2.08 -16.81
C HIS A 30 -11.86 -1.05 -17.91
N GLU A 31 -12.32 0.17 -17.70
CA GLU A 31 -12.07 1.28 -18.61
C GLU A 31 -10.62 1.75 -18.49
N HIS A 32 -10.02 2.11 -19.62
CA HIS A 32 -8.65 2.59 -19.67
C HIS A 32 -8.31 3.27 -20.99
N GLU A 33 -7.28 4.08 -20.97
CA GLU A 33 -6.61 4.61 -22.14
C GLU A 33 -5.22 3.96 -22.28
N ILE A 34 -4.70 3.87 -23.52
CA ILE A 34 -3.35 3.39 -23.79
C ILE A 34 -2.49 4.58 -24.21
N ASP A 35 -1.43 4.85 -23.44
CA ASP A 35 -0.39 5.81 -23.77
C ASP A 35 0.96 5.07 -23.92
N GLY A 36 1.37 4.84 -25.17
CA GLY A 36 2.53 4.01 -25.45
C GLY A 36 2.39 2.58 -24.90
N ASN A 37 3.19 2.23 -23.91
CA ASN A 37 3.16 0.95 -23.21
C ASN A 37 2.50 1.02 -21.82
N ILE A 38 1.70 2.01 -21.57
CA ILE A 38 1.03 2.25 -20.28
C ILE A 38 -0.48 2.19 -20.47
N PHE A 39 -1.15 1.45 -19.59
CA PHE A 39 -2.58 1.52 -19.39
C PHE A 39 -2.88 2.59 -18.32
N ASP A 40 -3.58 3.66 -18.65
CA ASP A 40 -4.15 4.58 -17.67
C ASP A 40 -5.56 4.13 -17.31
N MET A 41 -5.63 3.42 -16.17
CA MET A 41 -6.82 2.68 -15.73
C MET A 41 -7.77 3.59 -14.96
N GLU A 42 -9.05 3.54 -15.30
CA GLU A 42 -10.15 4.11 -14.53
C GLU A 42 -10.96 2.99 -13.85
N PHE A 43 -11.01 3.01 -12.52
CA PHE A 43 -11.76 2.01 -11.75
C PHE A 43 -12.96 2.63 -11.07
N THR A 44 -14.08 1.91 -11.12
CA THR A 44 -15.26 2.26 -10.31
C THR A 44 -14.93 2.15 -8.81
N PRO A 45 -15.57 2.96 -7.94
CA PRO A 45 -15.25 2.99 -6.51
C PRO A 45 -15.37 1.64 -5.78
N ASN A 46 -16.19 0.72 -6.30
CA ASN A 46 -16.37 -0.63 -5.74
C ASN A 46 -15.31 -1.65 -6.17
N ARG A 47 -14.34 -1.25 -7.02
CA ARG A 47 -13.27 -2.12 -7.50
C ARG A 47 -11.90 -1.69 -6.98
N GLY A 48 -11.82 -1.33 -5.69
CA GLY A 48 -10.55 -1.07 -5.00
C GLY A 48 -9.57 -2.25 -5.04
N ASP A 49 -10.08 -3.46 -5.13
CA ASP A 49 -9.34 -4.71 -5.32
C ASP A 49 -8.50 -4.76 -6.61
N CYS A 50 -8.86 -3.96 -7.63
CA CYS A 50 -8.15 -3.86 -8.91
C CYS A 50 -7.14 -2.70 -8.97
N LEU A 51 -7.00 -1.89 -7.92
CA LEU A 51 -6.00 -0.81 -7.84
C LEU A 51 -4.57 -1.33 -7.62
N SER A 52 -4.22 -2.41 -8.34
CA SER A 52 -2.90 -3.06 -8.26
C SER A 52 -2.63 -3.97 -9.46
N VAL A 53 -1.35 -4.27 -9.70
CA VAL A 53 -0.95 -5.28 -10.69
C VAL A 53 -1.58 -6.63 -10.37
N ASN A 54 -1.54 -7.04 -9.09
CA ASN A 54 -2.11 -8.33 -8.66
C ASN A 54 -3.61 -8.42 -8.86
N GLY A 55 -4.35 -7.34 -8.60
CA GLY A 55 -5.79 -7.30 -8.82
C GLY A 55 -6.15 -7.47 -10.29
N LEU A 56 -5.44 -6.78 -11.19
CA LEU A 56 -5.63 -6.92 -12.63
C LEU A 56 -5.25 -8.31 -13.12
N LEU A 57 -4.13 -8.86 -12.68
CA LEU A 57 -3.69 -10.21 -13.07
C LEU A 57 -4.68 -11.28 -12.57
N ARG A 58 -5.26 -11.12 -11.38
CA ARG A 58 -6.32 -12.00 -10.89
C ARG A 58 -7.53 -11.98 -11.84
N ASP A 59 -7.98 -10.81 -12.26
CA ASP A 59 -9.11 -10.69 -13.18
C ASP A 59 -8.75 -11.22 -14.58
N LEU A 60 -7.55 -10.91 -15.09
CA LEU A 60 -7.05 -11.45 -16.36
C LEU A 60 -6.83 -12.97 -16.35
N SER A 61 -6.73 -13.60 -15.17
CA SER A 61 -6.59 -15.06 -15.05
C SER A 61 -7.81 -15.86 -15.55
N VAL A 62 -8.93 -15.18 -15.82
CA VAL A 62 -10.10 -15.76 -16.51
C VAL A 62 -9.76 -16.10 -17.96
N PHE A 63 -8.85 -15.36 -18.60
CA PHE A 63 -8.48 -15.52 -20.00
C PHE A 63 -7.10 -16.13 -20.23
N TYR A 64 -6.20 -15.94 -19.25
CA TYR A 64 -4.78 -16.29 -19.41
C TYR A 64 -4.27 -17.11 -18.22
N THR A 65 -3.17 -17.83 -18.45
CA THR A 65 -2.42 -18.50 -17.38
C THR A 65 -1.53 -17.49 -16.68
N CYS A 66 -2.01 -16.89 -15.58
CA CYS A 66 -1.29 -15.88 -14.83
C CYS A 66 -0.49 -16.48 -13.66
N ASN A 67 0.77 -16.07 -13.52
CA ASN A 67 1.56 -16.36 -12.33
C ASN A 67 1.32 -15.30 -11.26
N LEU A 68 0.44 -15.60 -10.31
CA LEU A 68 0.08 -14.71 -9.20
C LEU A 68 0.98 -14.89 -7.96
N LYS A 69 1.91 -15.84 -7.99
CA LYS A 69 2.80 -16.12 -6.85
C LYS A 69 3.95 -15.14 -6.83
N GLN A 70 4.01 -14.36 -5.76
CA GLN A 70 5.12 -13.48 -5.50
C GLN A 70 6.16 -14.15 -4.61
N LYS A 71 7.42 -13.78 -4.80
CA LYS A 71 8.49 -14.19 -3.91
C LYS A 71 8.40 -13.39 -2.63
N ILE A 72 8.19 -14.06 -1.51
CA ILE A 72 8.09 -13.48 -0.18
C ILE A 72 9.15 -14.07 0.74
N HIS A 73 9.53 -13.36 1.78
CA HIS A 73 10.42 -13.89 2.83
C HIS A 73 9.74 -15.04 3.58
N SER A 74 10.41 -16.20 3.61
CA SER A 74 9.89 -17.42 4.25
C SER A 74 10.50 -17.72 5.63
N GLY A 75 11.54 -16.94 6.02
CA GLY A 75 12.22 -17.12 7.32
C GLY A 75 11.38 -16.65 8.51
N ASN A 76 11.89 -16.94 9.69
CA ASN A 76 11.35 -16.40 10.93
C ASN A 76 11.59 -14.89 11.01
N ILE A 77 10.68 -14.18 11.66
CA ILE A 77 10.79 -12.77 11.98
C ILE A 77 10.58 -12.65 13.49
N ASP A 78 11.49 -11.98 14.16
CA ASP A 78 11.41 -11.80 15.61
C ASP A 78 10.19 -10.96 16.00
N SER A 79 9.70 -11.14 17.22
CA SER A 79 8.61 -10.35 17.74
C SER A 79 9.07 -8.93 18.03
N LEU A 80 8.39 -7.94 17.48
CA LEU A 80 8.65 -6.53 17.73
C LEU A 80 7.99 -6.09 19.04
N LEU A 81 8.79 -5.69 20.00
CA LEU A 81 8.31 -5.00 21.21
C LEU A 81 8.13 -3.52 20.90
N ILE A 82 6.90 -3.05 20.96
CA ILE A 82 6.52 -1.66 20.67
C ILE A 82 5.52 -1.17 21.71
N ASP A 83 5.74 0.06 22.20
CA ASP A 83 4.75 0.78 23.00
C ASP A 83 3.74 1.46 22.05
N PHE A 84 2.73 0.70 21.67
CA PHE A 84 1.68 1.14 20.75
C PHE A 84 0.30 0.99 21.39
N GLU A 85 -0.52 2.04 21.26
CA GLU A 85 -1.92 2.03 21.67
C GLU A 85 -2.83 2.45 20.52
N ASN A 86 -3.90 1.70 20.31
CA ASN A 86 -4.97 2.06 19.39
C ASN A 86 -6.23 2.45 20.17
N LEU A 87 -6.49 3.75 20.23
CA LEU A 87 -7.67 4.33 20.91
C LEU A 87 -8.90 4.40 20.00
N SER A 88 -8.80 4.03 18.73
CA SER A 88 -9.89 4.04 17.76
C SER A 88 -9.94 2.75 16.96
N GLN A 89 -10.10 1.62 17.66
CA GLN A 89 -10.08 0.27 17.08
C GLN A 89 -11.16 0.03 16.03
N ASP A 90 -12.29 0.72 16.11
CA ASP A 90 -13.34 0.65 15.09
C ASP A 90 -12.95 1.31 13.77
N ILE A 91 -12.04 2.27 13.81
CA ILE A 91 -11.52 2.99 12.63
C ILE A 91 -10.32 2.26 12.02
N CYS A 92 -9.41 1.76 12.86
CA CYS A 92 -8.27 0.95 12.45
C CYS A 92 -8.34 -0.42 13.12
N PRO A 93 -9.17 -1.35 12.60
CA PRO A 93 -9.36 -2.65 13.22
C PRO A 93 -8.16 -3.58 13.12
N LYS A 94 -7.21 -3.33 12.22
CA LYS A 94 -6.00 -4.13 12.08
C LYS A 94 -4.80 -3.25 11.73
N ILE A 95 -3.68 -3.49 12.40
CA ILE A 95 -2.43 -2.79 12.14
C ILE A 95 -1.25 -3.73 12.36
N SER A 96 -0.23 -3.53 11.56
CA SER A 96 1.03 -4.27 11.64
C SER A 96 2.21 -3.30 11.51
N PHE A 97 3.28 -3.59 12.23
CA PHE A 97 4.52 -2.83 12.17
C PHE A 97 5.69 -3.77 11.92
N LEU A 98 6.55 -3.41 10.99
CA LEU A 98 7.85 -4.04 10.77
C LEU A 98 8.95 -3.03 11.11
N LYS A 99 9.87 -3.40 12.01
CA LYS A 99 11.14 -2.70 12.16
C LYS A 99 12.20 -3.49 11.42
N LEU A 100 12.96 -2.82 10.54
CA LEU A 100 13.96 -3.43 9.70
C LEU A 100 15.21 -2.57 9.64
N GLU A 101 16.38 -3.19 9.78
CA GLU A 101 17.69 -2.55 9.71
C GLU A 101 18.52 -3.21 8.62
N ILE A 102 19.18 -2.40 7.78
CA ILE A 102 20.10 -2.83 6.73
C ILE A 102 21.50 -2.30 6.96
N ASP A 103 22.47 -2.97 6.38
CA ASP A 103 23.89 -2.60 6.47
C ASP A 103 24.19 -1.27 5.77
N LYS A 104 23.66 -1.10 4.57
CA LYS A 104 23.84 0.12 3.76
C LYS A 104 22.70 0.29 2.74
N ILE A 105 22.47 1.55 2.35
CA ILE A 105 21.56 1.88 1.27
C ILE A 105 22.17 1.41 -0.06
N PRO A 106 21.40 0.72 -0.92
CA PRO A 106 21.88 0.32 -2.24
C PRO A 106 22.07 1.53 -3.15
N ASP A 107 23.15 1.52 -3.94
CA ASP A 107 23.46 2.59 -4.91
C ASP A 107 22.46 2.60 -6.08
N THR A 108 21.97 1.41 -6.46
CA THR A 108 21.03 1.21 -7.58
C THR A 108 19.98 0.18 -7.24
N TYR A 109 18.85 0.24 -7.94
CA TYR A 109 17.82 -0.80 -7.87
C TYR A 109 17.98 -1.76 -9.06
N ASN A 110 17.67 -3.03 -8.82
CA ASN A 110 17.77 -4.10 -9.82
C ASN A 110 16.39 -4.62 -10.24
N GLY A 111 16.32 -5.21 -11.43
CA GLY A 111 15.18 -5.97 -11.91
C GLY A 111 13.86 -5.20 -11.86
N TYR A 112 12.84 -5.84 -11.31
CA TYR A 112 11.46 -5.33 -11.26
C TYR A 112 11.29 -3.98 -10.53
N LEU A 113 12.06 -3.73 -9.47
CA LEU A 113 11.97 -2.45 -8.76
C LEU A 113 12.52 -1.29 -9.61
N ASN A 114 13.61 -1.51 -10.34
CA ASN A 114 14.14 -0.51 -11.27
C ASN A 114 13.18 -0.28 -12.45
N ASN A 115 12.63 -1.36 -13.01
CA ASN A 115 11.70 -1.28 -14.14
C ASN A 115 10.43 -0.50 -13.76
N TYR A 116 9.93 -0.65 -12.53
CA TYR A 116 8.79 0.13 -12.03
C TYR A 116 8.99 1.64 -12.21
N PHE A 117 10.18 2.15 -11.86
CA PHE A 117 10.49 3.57 -12.01
C PHE A 117 10.71 3.97 -13.46
N LEU A 118 11.40 3.14 -14.24
CA LEU A 118 11.70 3.42 -15.66
C LEU A 118 10.43 3.37 -16.52
N ASP A 119 9.66 2.29 -16.43
CA ASP A 119 8.52 2.05 -17.31
C ASP A 119 7.36 3.04 -17.05
N LEU A 120 7.23 3.51 -15.81
CA LEU A 120 6.22 4.51 -15.44
C LEU A 120 6.74 5.93 -15.38
N ASN A 121 8.02 6.16 -15.74
CA ASN A 121 8.68 7.47 -15.68
C ASN A 121 8.54 8.16 -14.31
N LEU A 122 8.79 7.42 -13.22
CA LEU A 122 8.67 7.90 -11.86
C LEU A 122 10.02 8.35 -11.29
N ASN A 123 9.97 9.37 -10.44
CA ASN A 123 11.14 9.80 -9.68
C ASN A 123 11.36 8.92 -8.44
N LYS A 124 12.61 8.58 -8.17
CA LYS A 124 13.03 7.91 -6.93
C LYS A 124 13.14 8.94 -5.80
N ASN A 125 12.77 8.53 -4.59
CA ASN A 125 12.86 9.35 -3.38
C ASN A 125 13.95 8.86 -2.43
N ASN A 126 13.66 7.77 -1.74
CA ASN A 126 14.60 7.04 -0.89
C ASN A 126 14.20 5.56 -0.88
N PHE A 127 15.15 4.69 -0.58
CA PHE A 127 15.02 3.25 -0.75
C PHE A 127 13.74 2.66 -0.16
N PHE A 128 13.43 2.96 1.10
CA PHE A 128 12.27 2.37 1.77
C PHE A 128 10.94 2.96 1.29
N THR A 129 10.88 4.26 1.01
CA THR A 129 9.69 4.89 0.43
C THR A 129 9.42 4.36 -0.98
N ASP A 130 10.46 4.13 -1.75
CA ASP A 130 10.37 3.60 -3.11
C ASP A 130 9.85 2.16 -3.12
N ILE A 131 10.31 1.33 -2.17
CA ILE A 131 9.73 -0.01 -1.95
C ILE A 131 8.26 0.08 -1.53
N SER A 132 7.92 1.01 -0.62
CA SER A 132 6.53 1.21 -0.18
C SER A 132 5.60 1.58 -1.34
N ASN A 133 6.05 2.46 -2.25
CA ASN A 133 5.31 2.82 -3.45
C ASN A 133 5.14 1.62 -4.39
N TYR A 134 6.22 0.84 -4.60
CA TYR A 134 6.17 -0.37 -5.41
C TYR A 134 5.23 -1.42 -4.80
N ILE A 135 5.28 -1.66 -3.50
CA ILE A 135 4.36 -2.58 -2.79
C ILE A 135 2.91 -2.16 -2.98
N SER A 136 2.62 -0.87 -2.82
CA SER A 136 1.28 -0.34 -3.07
C SER A 136 0.83 -0.57 -4.51
N TYR A 137 1.70 -0.36 -5.48
CA TYR A 137 1.46 -0.62 -6.91
C TYR A 137 1.24 -2.10 -7.20
N GLU A 138 2.09 -2.98 -6.66
CA GLU A 138 2.06 -4.43 -6.88
C GLU A 138 0.84 -5.09 -6.22
N THR A 139 0.54 -4.74 -4.95
CA THR A 139 -0.40 -5.47 -4.10
C THR A 139 -1.72 -4.75 -3.83
N GLY A 140 -1.77 -3.44 -4.02
CA GLY A 140 -2.94 -2.62 -3.65
C GLY A 140 -2.94 -2.13 -2.20
N GLN A 141 -2.01 -2.61 -1.36
CA GLN A 141 -1.90 -2.22 0.05
C GLN A 141 -0.87 -1.11 0.24
N PRO A 142 -1.28 0.12 0.56
CA PRO A 142 -0.33 1.15 0.94
C PRO A 142 0.36 0.81 2.25
N THR A 143 1.66 1.10 2.33
CA THR A 143 2.45 1.07 3.56
C THR A 143 3.04 2.45 3.81
N HIS A 144 3.39 2.75 5.06
CA HIS A 144 4.08 3.98 5.40
C HIS A 144 5.41 3.70 6.09
N CYS A 145 6.46 4.42 5.69
CA CYS A 145 7.81 4.25 6.20
C CYS A 145 8.22 5.46 7.07
N TYR A 146 8.54 5.18 8.32
CA TYR A 146 9.15 6.13 9.24
C TYR A 146 10.65 5.84 9.39
N ASP A 147 11.46 6.87 9.56
CA ASP A 147 12.82 6.71 10.05
C ASP A 147 12.75 6.22 11.51
N ALA A 148 13.18 4.99 11.77
CA ALA A 148 13.04 4.37 13.08
C ALA A 148 13.80 5.14 14.19
N ASN A 149 14.84 5.88 13.84
CA ASN A 149 15.58 6.71 14.79
C ASN A 149 14.80 7.95 15.27
N LYS A 150 13.74 8.31 14.53
CA LYS A 150 12.85 9.43 14.85
C LYS A 150 11.58 8.98 15.60
N ILE A 151 11.29 7.68 15.63
CA ILE A 151 10.18 7.12 16.43
C ILE A 151 10.68 6.84 17.84
N LYS A 152 10.14 7.56 18.81
CA LYS A 152 10.54 7.47 20.22
C LYS A 152 9.30 7.44 21.11
N GLY A 153 9.41 6.69 22.21
CA GLY A 153 8.33 6.61 23.20
C GLY A 153 7.07 5.93 22.67
N LYS A 154 5.94 6.37 23.19
CA LYS A 154 4.63 5.77 22.90
C LYS A 154 4.07 6.27 21.57
N LEU A 155 3.68 5.34 20.73
CA LEU A 155 2.96 5.60 19.48
C LEU A 155 1.46 5.36 19.70
N VAL A 156 0.62 6.32 19.36
CA VAL A 156 -0.84 6.23 19.55
C VAL A 156 -1.53 6.44 18.22
N PHE A 157 -2.46 5.57 17.88
CA PHE A 157 -3.45 5.82 16.82
C PHE A 157 -4.75 6.27 17.43
N GLN A 158 -5.29 7.39 16.96
CA GLN A 158 -6.55 7.93 17.44
C GLN A 158 -7.28 8.74 16.38
N GLU A 159 -8.62 8.63 16.38
CA GLU A 159 -9.50 9.58 15.71
C GLU A 159 -9.97 10.63 16.73
N LEU A 160 -9.65 11.90 16.50
CA LEU A 160 -9.96 12.99 17.43
C LEU A 160 -10.24 14.31 16.72
N ASP A 161 -10.94 15.20 17.39
CA ASP A 161 -11.03 16.59 17.00
C ASP A 161 -9.71 17.30 17.27
N ILE A 162 -9.18 17.95 16.25
CA ILE A 162 -7.87 18.58 16.30
C ILE A 162 -7.89 19.94 15.60
N ASN A 163 -7.11 20.87 16.12
CA ASN A 163 -6.83 22.15 15.48
C ASN A 163 -5.35 22.46 15.65
N GLN A 164 -4.52 22.00 14.68
CA GLN A 164 -3.07 22.24 14.73
C GLN A 164 -2.46 22.29 13.34
N GLU A 165 -1.36 23.03 13.22
CA GLU A 165 -0.50 22.98 12.03
C GLU A 165 0.21 21.63 11.92
N PHE A 166 0.24 21.09 10.70
CA PHE A 166 0.92 19.84 10.37
C PHE A 166 1.73 20.00 9.10
N GLU A 167 3.03 19.75 9.17
CA GLU A 167 3.93 19.76 8.02
C GLU A 167 4.02 18.35 7.44
N THR A 168 3.53 18.19 6.21
CA THR A 168 3.53 16.91 5.50
C THR A 168 4.93 16.56 4.99
N LEU A 169 5.18 15.28 4.74
CA LEU A 169 6.41 14.81 4.09
C LEU A 169 6.64 15.42 2.69
N LEU A 170 5.56 15.94 2.06
CA LEU A 170 5.62 16.66 0.78
C LEU A 170 6.05 18.13 0.93
N GLY A 171 6.32 18.59 2.16
CA GLY A 171 6.71 19.97 2.45
C GLY A 171 5.54 20.97 2.49
N LYS A 172 4.30 20.50 2.30
CA LYS A 172 3.10 21.34 2.44
C LYS A 172 2.72 21.47 3.90
N LYS A 173 2.48 22.69 4.37
CA LYS A 173 1.90 22.96 5.69
C LYS A 173 0.38 23.06 5.56
N ILE A 174 -0.33 22.33 6.39
CA ILE A 174 -1.80 22.32 6.46
C ILE A 174 -2.26 22.52 7.89
N ASN A 175 -3.46 23.07 8.05
CA ASN A 175 -4.13 23.12 9.36
C ASN A 175 -5.10 21.95 9.46
N LEU A 176 -4.78 20.98 10.30
CA LEU A 176 -5.71 19.91 10.63
C LEU A 176 -6.84 20.52 11.47
N THR A 177 -8.09 20.34 11.03
CA THR A 177 -9.28 20.87 11.68
C THR A 177 -10.35 19.81 11.81
N ASN A 178 -11.14 19.86 12.87
CA ASN A 178 -12.22 18.90 13.14
C ASN A 178 -11.67 17.46 13.26
N LYS A 179 -12.52 16.49 13.06
CA LYS A 179 -12.25 15.07 13.25
C LYS A 179 -11.28 14.51 12.21
N ASN A 180 -10.18 13.95 12.69
CA ASN A 180 -9.16 13.27 11.87
C ASN A 180 -8.63 12.02 12.56
N SER A 181 -8.29 11.03 11.78
CA SER A 181 -7.54 9.85 12.21
C SER A 181 -6.04 10.14 12.07
N VAL A 182 -5.29 10.04 13.16
CA VAL A 182 -3.88 10.42 13.20
C VAL A 182 -3.05 9.42 14.00
N PHE A 183 -1.77 9.36 13.66
CA PHE A 183 -0.76 8.81 14.55
C PHE A 183 -0.11 9.94 15.34
N LEU A 184 0.02 9.70 16.64
CA LEU A 184 0.61 10.63 17.60
C LEU A 184 1.87 10.00 18.22
N GLN A 185 2.88 10.83 18.41
CA GLN A 185 4.05 10.54 19.23
C GLN A 185 4.20 11.66 20.25
N ASP A 186 4.21 11.33 21.54
CA ASP A 186 4.24 12.31 22.63
C ASP A 186 3.21 13.44 22.46
N GLY A 187 1.99 13.09 22.05
CA GLY A 187 0.88 14.01 21.81
C GLY A 187 0.97 14.87 20.56
N LYS A 188 2.03 14.73 19.75
CA LYS A 188 2.18 15.44 18.47
C LYS A 188 1.77 14.56 17.30
N VAL A 189 1.07 15.12 16.33
CA VAL A 189 0.73 14.42 15.09
C VAL A 189 1.97 14.18 14.25
N ILE A 190 2.21 12.92 13.91
CA ILE A 190 3.30 12.48 13.03
C ILE A 190 2.81 11.92 11.71
N ASN A 191 1.51 11.60 11.60
CA ASN A 191 0.91 11.08 10.36
C ASN A 191 -0.59 11.36 10.35
N LEU A 192 -1.10 11.91 9.26
CA LEU A 192 -2.53 11.93 8.94
C LEU A 192 -2.86 10.58 8.30
N ALA A 193 -3.39 9.67 9.12
CA ALA A 193 -3.52 8.26 8.80
C ALA A 193 -4.25 7.99 7.47
N GLY A 194 -3.65 7.15 6.65
CA GLY A 194 -4.18 6.79 5.33
C GLY A 194 -4.14 7.90 4.27
N VAL A 195 -3.64 9.09 4.61
CA VAL A 195 -3.57 10.25 3.69
C VAL A 195 -2.13 10.67 3.43
N VAL A 196 -1.40 11.12 4.46
CA VAL A 196 -0.02 11.59 4.28
C VAL A 196 0.76 11.55 5.60
N GLY A 197 2.00 11.09 5.53
CA GLY A 197 2.93 11.14 6.65
C GLY A 197 3.46 12.55 6.93
N GLY A 198 3.96 12.73 8.15
CA GLY A 198 4.61 13.98 8.58
C GLY A 198 6.09 14.03 8.21
N LYS A 199 6.59 15.24 8.00
CA LYS A 199 8.01 15.51 7.72
C LYS A 199 8.91 15.13 8.88
N SER A 200 8.43 15.29 10.12
CA SER A 200 9.21 15.04 11.34
C SER A 200 9.77 13.64 11.45
N THR A 201 9.03 12.64 10.94
CA THR A 201 9.38 11.22 11.04
C THR A 201 9.73 10.58 9.69
N SER A 202 9.76 11.36 8.60
CA SER A 202 10.02 10.85 7.26
C SER A 202 11.41 10.24 7.12
N CYS A 203 11.51 9.20 6.29
CA CYS A 203 12.79 8.65 5.85
C CYS A 203 13.59 9.65 5.02
N SER A 204 14.88 9.48 5.01
CA SER A 204 15.84 10.23 4.19
C SER A 204 16.66 9.26 3.32
N PRO A 205 17.43 9.75 2.33
CA PRO A 205 18.37 8.91 1.57
C PRO A 205 19.44 8.20 2.40
N LYS A 206 19.59 8.57 3.69
CA LYS A 206 20.56 7.98 4.62
C LYS A 206 19.94 7.06 5.67
N THR A 207 18.63 6.90 5.66
CA THR A 207 17.91 6.06 6.63
C THR A 207 18.21 4.59 6.37
N THR A 208 18.89 3.92 7.33
CA THR A 208 19.19 2.47 7.28
C THR A 208 18.32 1.64 8.20
N THR A 209 17.65 2.27 9.16
CA THR A 209 16.69 1.59 10.04
C THR A 209 15.30 2.20 9.83
N VAL A 210 14.38 1.39 9.36
CA VAL A 210 13.02 1.81 9.02
C VAL A 210 11.99 1.16 9.93
N PHE A 211 10.92 1.90 10.17
CA PHE A 211 9.72 1.41 10.83
C PHE A 211 8.56 1.51 9.83
N ILE A 212 8.03 0.36 9.40
CA ILE A 212 7.02 0.27 8.36
C ILE A 212 5.67 -0.01 9.00
N GLU A 213 4.69 0.82 8.69
CA GLU A 213 3.28 0.67 9.04
C GLU A 213 2.55 0.00 7.87
N CYS A 214 1.78 -1.03 8.17
CA CYS A 214 0.78 -1.61 7.29
C CYS A 214 -0.53 -1.66 8.07
N ALA A 215 -1.53 -0.88 7.64
CA ALA A 215 -2.77 -0.70 8.38
C ALA A 215 -3.99 -0.93 7.49
N PHE A 216 -5.09 -1.32 8.10
CA PHE A 216 -6.42 -1.26 7.51
C PHE A 216 -7.21 -0.15 8.21
N PHE A 217 -7.59 0.86 7.44
CA PHE A 217 -8.49 1.92 7.90
C PHE A 217 -9.86 1.74 7.26
N LYS A 218 -10.92 2.01 8.02
CA LYS A 218 -12.25 2.09 7.42
C LYS A 218 -12.30 3.24 6.41
N PRO A 219 -12.82 3.02 5.19
CA PRO A 219 -12.90 4.04 4.15
C PRO A 219 -13.55 5.34 4.60
N GLU A 220 -14.58 5.26 5.45
CA GLU A 220 -15.32 6.41 5.95
C GLU A 220 -14.45 7.40 6.73
N ALA A 221 -13.35 6.93 7.31
CA ALA A 221 -12.41 7.80 8.04
C ALA A 221 -11.46 8.56 7.10
N ILE A 222 -11.31 8.08 5.86
CA ILE A 222 -10.38 8.63 4.86
C ILE A 222 -11.11 9.46 3.80
N ILE A 223 -12.31 9.03 3.39
CA ILE A 223 -13.12 9.70 2.36
C ILE A 223 -13.21 11.20 2.61
N GLY A 224 -12.90 11.98 1.57
CA GLY A 224 -12.98 13.44 1.58
C GLY A 224 -11.79 14.16 2.24
N LYS A 225 -10.86 13.45 2.88
CA LYS A 225 -9.68 14.08 3.51
C LYS A 225 -8.72 14.65 2.46
N SER A 226 -8.54 13.96 1.34
CA SER A 226 -7.73 14.41 0.21
C SER A 226 -8.21 15.76 -0.33
N VAL A 227 -9.51 15.90 -0.53
CA VAL A 227 -10.15 17.15 -1.00
C VAL A 227 -10.05 18.23 0.08
N LYS A 228 -10.37 17.90 1.34
CA LYS A 228 -10.36 18.85 2.45
C LYS A 228 -9.01 19.53 2.64
N TYR A 229 -7.92 18.78 2.51
CA TYR A 229 -6.56 19.28 2.74
C TYR A 229 -5.79 19.54 1.44
N ASP A 230 -6.44 19.35 0.29
CA ASP A 230 -5.82 19.47 -1.04
C ASP A 230 -4.51 18.64 -1.09
N ILE A 231 -4.63 17.35 -0.73
CA ILE A 231 -3.54 16.37 -0.74
C ILE A 231 -4.03 15.13 -1.48
N HIS A 232 -3.58 14.98 -2.72
CA HIS A 232 -3.88 13.80 -3.51
C HIS A 232 -2.74 12.79 -3.38
N SER A 233 -3.00 11.67 -2.69
CA SER A 233 -2.04 10.59 -2.55
C SER A 233 -2.62 9.28 -3.08
N GLU A 234 -1.75 8.44 -3.65
CA GLU A 234 -2.12 7.07 -4.06
C GLU A 234 -2.65 6.24 -2.87
N ALA A 235 -2.13 6.51 -1.67
CA ALA A 235 -2.57 5.83 -0.46
C ALA A 235 -4.02 6.16 -0.12
N SER A 236 -4.39 7.46 -0.07
CA SER A 236 -5.77 7.87 0.22
C SER A 236 -6.74 7.34 -0.84
N HIS A 237 -6.36 7.38 -2.12
CA HIS A 237 -7.17 6.85 -3.21
C HIS A 237 -7.51 5.36 -3.03
N LYS A 238 -6.55 4.55 -2.52
CA LYS A 238 -6.76 3.13 -2.24
C LYS A 238 -7.55 2.89 -0.97
N PHE A 239 -7.21 3.57 0.13
CA PHE A 239 -7.92 3.42 1.40
C PHE A 239 -9.40 3.85 1.31
N GLU A 240 -9.72 4.88 0.52
CA GLU A 240 -11.10 5.31 0.26
C GLU A 240 -11.94 4.23 -0.47
N ARG A 241 -11.27 3.29 -1.18
CA ARG A 241 -11.90 2.23 -1.98
C ARG A 241 -11.82 0.83 -1.37
N PHE A 242 -11.41 0.76 -0.12
CA PHE A 242 -11.24 -0.47 0.62
C PHE A 242 -10.01 -1.29 0.21
N VAL A 243 -9.09 -1.49 1.15
CA VAL A 243 -7.94 -2.38 1.01
C VAL A 243 -8.21 -3.71 1.72
N ASP A 244 -7.47 -4.77 1.37
CA ASP A 244 -7.65 -6.09 1.97
C ASP A 244 -7.05 -6.15 3.39
N PRO A 245 -7.84 -6.30 4.46
CA PRO A 245 -7.31 -6.41 5.82
C PRO A 245 -6.53 -7.70 6.09
N GLU A 246 -6.66 -8.72 5.25
CA GLU A 246 -6.00 -10.01 5.45
C GLU A 246 -4.61 -10.07 4.80
N CYS A 247 -4.23 -9.09 3.99
CA CYS A 247 -2.97 -9.11 3.24
C CYS A 247 -1.70 -8.72 4.04
N HIS A 248 -1.83 -8.22 5.28
CA HIS A 248 -0.72 -7.59 6.01
C HIS A 248 0.54 -8.45 6.10
N GLU A 249 0.41 -9.72 6.51
CA GLU A 249 1.57 -10.60 6.63
C GLU A 249 2.26 -10.84 5.28
N MET A 250 1.49 -11.06 4.22
CA MET A 250 2.01 -11.23 2.87
C MET A 250 2.77 -9.98 2.41
N VAL A 251 2.17 -8.81 2.60
CA VAL A 251 2.76 -7.50 2.24
C VAL A 251 4.06 -7.25 2.99
N ILE A 252 4.09 -7.49 4.30
CA ILE A 252 5.31 -7.34 5.12
C ILE A 252 6.41 -8.31 4.67
N ARG A 253 6.08 -9.57 4.43
CA ARG A 253 7.03 -10.56 3.92
C ARG A 253 7.53 -10.25 2.52
N ARG A 254 6.68 -9.65 1.68
CA ARG A 254 7.07 -9.15 0.35
C ARG A 254 8.02 -7.96 0.48
N PHE A 255 7.75 -7.02 1.38
CA PHE A 255 8.63 -5.88 1.67
C PHE A 255 10.03 -6.36 2.08
N ILE A 256 10.10 -7.29 3.03
CA ILE A 256 11.37 -7.89 3.47
C ILE A 256 12.11 -8.54 2.31
N ASN A 257 11.41 -9.30 1.45
CA ASN A 257 12.06 -9.92 0.30
C ASN A 257 12.63 -8.89 -0.66
N ILE A 258 11.91 -7.80 -0.96
CA ILE A 258 12.42 -6.74 -1.84
C ILE A 258 13.66 -6.08 -1.24
N VAL A 259 13.65 -5.82 0.06
CA VAL A 259 14.85 -5.30 0.75
C VAL A 259 16.02 -6.27 0.61
N ASN A 260 15.79 -7.57 0.86
CA ASN A 260 16.82 -8.61 0.79
C ASN A 260 17.39 -8.83 -0.63
N ASP A 261 16.61 -8.52 -1.67
CA ASP A 261 17.07 -8.55 -3.06
C ASP A 261 18.06 -7.39 -3.37
N HIS A 262 18.18 -6.37 -2.50
CA HIS A 262 18.96 -5.14 -2.74
C HIS A 262 19.98 -4.80 -1.66
N ALA A 263 19.78 -5.24 -0.41
CA ALA A 263 20.62 -4.93 0.73
C ALA A 263 20.66 -6.08 1.73
N ASN A 264 21.71 -6.12 2.54
CA ASN A 264 21.83 -7.07 3.64
C ASN A 264 20.97 -6.61 4.83
N ILE A 265 20.04 -7.46 5.26
CA ILE A 265 19.23 -7.20 6.46
C ILE A 265 20.04 -7.63 7.68
N ILE A 266 20.30 -6.68 8.61
CA ILE A 266 21.00 -6.92 9.87
C ILE A 266 20.00 -7.41 10.93
N ASN A 267 18.83 -6.77 10.99
CA ASN A 267 17.83 -7.06 12.01
C ASN A 267 16.43 -6.81 11.45
N MET A 268 15.45 -7.62 11.88
CA MET A 268 14.05 -7.42 11.56
C MET A 268 13.16 -7.96 12.68
N SER A 269 12.11 -7.23 12.99
CA SER A 269 11.10 -7.65 13.96
C SER A 269 9.73 -7.15 13.56
N PHE A 270 8.69 -7.94 13.88
CA PHE A 270 7.34 -7.74 13.39
C PHE A 270 6.33 -7.75 14.54
N PHE A 271 5.38 -6.83 14.47
CA PHE A 271 4.21 -6.77 15.34
C PHE A 271 2.96 -6.74 14.48
N THR A 272 1.93 -7.47 14.89
CA THR A 272 0.59 -7.36 14.30
C THR A 272 -0.45 -7.45 15.38
N ASN A 273 -1.51 -6.65 15.26
CA ASN A 273 -2.65 -6.73 16.14
C ASN A 273 -3.94 -6.55 15.33
N GLU A 274 -4.85 -7.49 15.52
CA GLU A 274 -6.20 -7.47 14.95
C GLU A 274 -7.19 -7.23 16.09
N PHE A 275 -7.63 -5.97 16.23
CA PHE A 275 -8.53 -5.55 17.29
C PHE A 275 -9.98 -5.99 17.02
N LYS A 276 -10.34 -6.13 15.74
CA LYS A 276 -11.68 -6.54 15.32
C LYS A 276 -11.63 -7.37 14.06
N ARG A 277 -11.88 -8.65 14.20
CA ARG A 277 -11.88 -9.57 13.06
C ARG A 277 -13.13 -9.41 12.20
N ASN A 278 -12.96 -9.36 10.89
CA ASN A 278 -14.07 -9.38 9.95
C ASN A 278 -14.78 -10.75 10.00
N LYS A 279 -16.12 -10.72 10.08
CA LYS A 279 -16.90 -11.95 10.00
C LYS A 279 -16.93 -12.45 8.55
N VAL A 280 -16.65 -13.73 8.35
CA VAL A 280 -16.85 -14.38 7.05
C VAL A 280 -18.34 -14.38 6.73
N VAL A 281 -18.72 -13.70 5.66
CA VAL A 281 -20.10 -13.68 5.17
C VAL A 281 -20.23 -14.78 4.10
N LYS A 282 -21.11 -15.75 4.36
CA LYS A 282 -21.47 -16.78 3.37
C LYS A 282 -22.63 -16.26 2.53
N ILE A 283 -22.43 -16.10 1.22
CA ILE A 283 -23.47 -15.70 0.28
C ILE A 283 -23.96 -16.94 -0.46
N PRO A 284 -25.27 -17.30 -0.39
CA PRO A 284 -25.79 -18.42 -1.15
C PRO A 284 -25.77 -18.09 -2.64
N PHE A 285 -25.19 -18.99 -3.42
CA PHE A 285 -25.02 -18.84 -4.87
C PHE A 285 -25.88 -19.86 -5.61
N ASN A 286 -26.72 -19.42 -6.56
CA ASN A 286 -27.53 -20.29 -7.39
C ASN A 286 -27.21 -20.07 -8.87
N VAL A 287 -26.47 -21.00 -9.46
CA VAL A 287 -26.02 -20.97 -10.87
C VAL A 287 -27.18 -20.82 -11.83
N ASN A 288 -28.31 -21.57 -11.63
CA ASN A 288 -29.47 -21.53 -12.51
C ASN A 288 -30.19 -20.16 -12.50
N LYS A 289 -30.08 -19.44 -11.37
CA LYS A 289 -30.65 -18.10 -11.25
C LYS A 289 -29.81 -17.07 -12.02
N ILE A 290 -28.50 -17.22 -11.99
CA ILE A 290 -27.54 -16.35 -12.69
C ILE A 290 -27.63 -16.56 -14.19
N ASN A 291 -27.63 -17.83 -14.65
CA ASN A 291 -27.76 -18.16 -16.08
C ASN A 291 -29.09 -17.70 -16.73
N LYS A 292 -30.07 -17.28 -15.93
CA LYS A 292 -31.31 -16.65 -16.45
C LYS A 292 -31.19 -15.14 -16.59
N ILE A 293 -30.17 -14.52 -16.00
CA ILE A 293 -29.96 -13.07 -16.02
C ILE A 293 -28.93 -12.68 -17.08
N ILE A 294 -27.93 -13.55 -17.29
CA ILE A 294 -26.94 -13.45 -18.36
C ILE A 294 -27.48 -14.12 -19.63
#